data_be43dad7dc8a65eb5eeaecee7ceb1483
#
_entry.id   be43dad7dc8a65eb5eeaecee7ceb1483
#
_cell.length_a   1.000
_cell.length_b   1.000
_cell.length_c   1.000
_cell.angle_alpha   90.00
_cell.angle_beta   90.00
_cell.angle_gamma   90.00
#
_symmetry.space_group_name_H-M   'P 1'
#
loop_
_entity.id
_entity.type
_entity.pdbx_description
1 polymer ?
#
loop_
_entity_poly.entity_id
_entity_poly.type
_entity_poly.pdbx_seq_one_letter_code
_entity_poly.pdbx_strand_id
1 'polypeptide(L)'
;LLDCSAPDVSNKREFPPTVPPSPPAPYDASTIDTRWPIKHVVFLIKENRTYDHLFGTFPGGNGTTVGMDRGQPRPLQPGTDQRVPGDIPHCYNCALVAWNGGQNDQFDQGPMGDWAYTQLTEEQLPNYWHWARENALFDNFFASAIGPSFPNHLFTIAAQSGGAHDNPRRDGFFSNTFGCDAPSQQLVEIVDSEG
;
A
#
# COMPACT_ATOMS: atom_id res chain seq x y z
N LEU A 1 -19.31 -0.94 -17.00
CA LEU A 1 -19.62 -1.88 -15.92
C LEU A 1 -18.71 -3.08 -16.11
N LEU A 2 -17.57 -3.12 -15.42
CA LEU A 2 -16.74 -4.30 -15.34
C LEU A 2 -17.46 -5.32 -14.45
N ASP A 3 -17.78 -6.47 -15.04
CA ASP A 3 -18.40 -7.59 -14.35
C ASP A 3 -17.38 -8.19 -13.36
N CYS A 4 -17.57 -7.93 -12.08
CA CYS A 4 -16.83 -8.55 -11.00
C CYS A 4 -17.56 -9.81 -10.52
N SER A 5 -17.88 -10.74 -11.42
CA SER A 5 -18.33 -12.07 -11.01
C SER A 5 -17.18 -12.79 -10.33
N ALA A 6 -17.35 -13.09 -9.05
CA ALA A 6 -16.37 -13.81 -8.27
C ALA A 6 -16.17 -15.24 -8.82
N PRO A 7 -14.94 -15.73 -8.96
CA PRO A 7 -14.70 -17.14 -9.26
C PRO A 7 -15.24 -18.03 -8.14
N ASP A 8 -15.65 -19.22 -8.51
CA ASP A 8 -16.19 -20.24 -7.60
C ASP A 8 -15.12 -20.62 -6.54
N VAL A 9 -15.36 -20.24 -5.31
CA VAL A 9 -14.50 -20.54 -4.13
C VAL A 9 -14.86 -21.88 -3.49
N SER A 10 -15.15 -22.92 -4.27
CA SER A 10 -15.51 -24.25 -3.75
C SER A 10 -14.34 -25.03 -3.11
N ASN A 11 -13.12 -24.55 -3.19
CA ASN A 11 -11.93 -25.21 -2.63
C ASN A 11 -11.47 -24.55 -1.32
N LYS A 12 -12.35 -24.56 -0.31
CA LYS A 12 -11.97 -24.16 1.05
C LYS A 12 -11.05 -25.22 1.65
N ARG A 13 -9.75 -24.96 1.70
CA ARG A 13 -8.89 -25.66 2.65
C ARG A 13 -9.26 -25.18 4.05
N GLU A 14 -10.00 -26.00 4.80
CA GLU A 14 -10.16 -25.81 6.23
C GLU A 14 -8.79 -26.09 6.89
N PHE A 15 -8.09 -25.02 7.25
CA PHE A 15 -6.97 -25.15 8.17
C PHE A 15 -7.58 -25.51 9.54
N PRO A 16 -7.08 -26.55 10.23
CA PRO A 16 -7.53 -26.80 11.59
C PRO A 16 -7.28 -25.52 12.42
N PRO A 17 -8.19 -25.16 13.33
CA PRO A 17 -8.01 -23.99 14.17
C PRO A 17 -6.72 -24.20 14.98
N THR A 18 -5.63 -23.63 14.50
CA THR A 18 -4.42 -23.49 15.31
C THR A 18 -4.77 -22.47 16.38
N VAL A 19 -4.94 -22.95 17.62
CA VAL A 19 -4.93 -22.05 18.77
C VAL A 19 -3.62 -21.27 18.66
N PRO A 20 -3.67 -19.93 18.46
CA PRO A 20 -2.44 -19.17 18.37
C PRO A 20 -1.66 -19.46 19.66
N PRO A 21 -0.36 -19.70 19.57
CA PRO A 21 0.45 -19.84 20.78
C PRO A 21 0.23 -18.57 21.61
N SER A 22 0.09 -18.74 22.91
CA SER A 22 0.02 -17.59 23.83
C SER A 22 1.11 -16.62 23.46
N PRO A 23 0.81 -15.33 23.34
CA PRO A 23 1.83 -14.35 23.02
C PRO A 23 3.00 -14.55 23.99
N PRO A 24 4.25 -14.57 23.48
CA PRO A 24 5.40 -14.70 24.36
C PRO A 24 5.32 -13.60 25.42
N ALA A 25 5.73 -13.91 26.63
CA ALA A 25 5.82 -12.91 27.69
C ALA A 25 6.58 -11.69 27.15
N PRO A 26 6.16 -10.46 27.46
CA PRO A 26 6.86 -9.28 27.00
C PRO A 26 8.32 -9.38 27.41
N TYR A 27 9.21 -9.46 26.41
CA TYR A 27 10.65 -9.52 26.68
C TYR A 27 11.22 -8.10 26.74
N ASP A 28 12.19 -7.92 27.62
CA ASP A 28 12.92 -6.66 27.71
C ASP A 28 14.03 -6.62 26.63
N ALA A 29 13.80 -5.86 25.58
CA ALA A 29 14.76 -5.70 24.50
C ALA A 29 16.11 -5.13 24.97
N SER A 30 16.16 -4.44 26.11
CA SER A 30 17.41 -3.91 26.68
C SER A 30 18.38 -4.99 27.10
N THR A 31 17.87 -6.19 27.38
CA THR A 31 18.70 -7.35 27.82
C THR A 31 19.31 -8.14 26.68
N ILE A 32 18.94 -7.84 25.43
CA ILE A 32 19.43 -8.55 24.24
C ILE A 32 20.74 -7.93 23.81
N ASP A 33 21.80 -8.74 23.70
CA ASP A 33 23.02 -8.34 23.05
C ASP A 33 22.80 -8.22 21.54
N THR A 34 22.92 -7.02 21.03
CA THR A 34 22.87 -6.74 19.60
C THR A 34 24.25 -6.33 19.08
N ARG A 35 24.58 -6.69 17.85
CA ARG A 35 25.82 -6.28 17.19
C ARG A 35 25.97 -4.74 17.14
N TRP A 36 24.87 -4.02 17.10
CA TRP A 36 24.79 -2.56 17.03
C TRP A 36 24.05 -2.01 18.25
N PRO A 37 24.27 -0.79 18.65
CA PRO A 37 23.62 -0.20 19.83
C PRO A 37 22.10 0.02 19.66
N ILE A 38 21.54 -0.33 18.49
CA ILE A 38 20.11 -0.20 18.21
C ILE A 38 19.37 -1.34 18.90
N LYS A 39 18.44 -1.00 19.78
CA LYS A 39 17.61 -1.95 20.53
C LYS A 39 16.16 -1.98 20.04
N HIS A 40 15.69 -0.92 19.43
CA HIS A 40 14.31 -0.79 18.95
C HIS A 40 14.32 -0.20 17.53
N VAL A 41 13.46 -0.77 16.68
CA VAL A 41 13.15 -0.23 15.35
C VAL A 41 11.66 0.01 15.29
N VAL A 42 11.26 1.25 15.02
CA VAL A 42 9.87 1.64 14.89
C VAL A 42 9.57 1.89 13.42
N PHE A 43 8.64 1.10 12.87
CA PHE A 43 8.10 1.31 11.54
C PHE A 43 6.80 2.09 11.63
N LEU A 44 6.77 3.29 11.04
CA LEU A 44 5.57 4.08 10.88
C LEU A 44 5.14 4.04 9.41
N ILE A 45 4.13 3.26 9.11
CA ILE A 45 3.60 3.12 7.75
C ILE A 45 2.47 4.12 7.58
N LYS A 46 2.68 5.05 6.64
CA LYS A 46 1.64 5.99 6.19
C LYS A 46 1.41 5.73 4.71
N GLU A 47 0.23 5.25 4.37
CA GLU A 47 -0.08 4.77 3.05
C GLU A 47 -0.86 5.76 2.19
N ASN A 48 -1.04 5.34 0.94
CA ASN A 48 -1.82 5.97 -0.12
C ASN A 48 -1.18 7.22 -0.71
N ARG A 49 0.15 7.38 -0.54
CA ARG A 49 0.90 8.46 -1.21
C ARG A 49 2.25 7.94 -1.67
N THR A 50 2.62 8.30 -2.90
CA THR A 50 3.91 7.95 -3.49
C THR A 50 4.97 8.99 -3.18
N TYR A 51 6.22 8.68 -3.54
CA TYR A 51 7.33 9.62 -3.52
C TYR A 51 6.99 10.88 -4.32
N ASP A 52 6.55 10.73 -5.56
CA ASP A 52 6.22 11.85 -6.44
C ASP A 52 5.09 12.73 -5.90
N HIS A 53 4.16 12.12 -5.16
CA HIS A 53 3.07 12.85 -4.52
C HIS A 53 3.55 13.77 -3.39
N LEU A 54 4.51 13.32 -2.57
CA LEU A 54 4.98 14.04 -1.38
C LEU A 54 6.29 14.79 -1.62
N PHE A 55 7.17 14.26 -2.47
CA PHE A 55 8.55 14.71 -2.66
C PHE A 55 8.96 14.86 -4.13
N GLY A 56 8.01 14.82 -5.07
CA GLY A 56 8.34 14.84 -6.49
C GLY A 56 9.12 16.06 -6.96
N THR A 57 9.10 17.16 -6.19
CA THR A 57 9.91 18.38 -6.43
C THR A 57 11.09 18.51 -5.45
N PHE A 58 11.40 17.46 -4.67
CA PHE A 58 12.50 17.52 -3.69
C PHE A 58 13.85 17.65 -4.41
N PRO A 59 14.71 18.64 -4.03
CA PRO A 59 15.96 18.90 -4.71
C PRO A 59 16.90 17.69 -4.66
N GLY A 60 17.37 17.25 -5.82
CA GLY A 60 18.30 16.12 -5.95
C GLY A 60 17.69 14.73 -5.88
N GLY A 61 16.36 14.62 -5.68
CA GLY A 61 15.65 13.36 -5.71
C GLY A 61 15.20 12.95 -7.11
N ASN A 62 14.88 11.68 -7.28
CA ASN A 62 14.37 11.10 -8.53
C ASN A 62 12.83 11.26 -8.62
N GLY A 63 12.34 12.49 -8.51
CA GLY A 63 10.92 12.80 -8.59
C GLY A 63 10.51 13.35 -9.95
N THR A 64 9.20 13.39 -10.19
CA THR A 64 8.63 13.96 -11.41
C THR A 64 7.51 14.98 -11.10
N THR A 65 7.33 15.90 -12.01
CA THR A 65 6.18 16.83 -12.05
C THR A 65 5.21 16.53 -13.19
N VAL A 66 5.46 15.43 -13.92
CA VAL A 66 4.66 15.02 -15.07
C VAL A 66 4.41 13.52 -14.96
N GLY A 67 3.16 13.12 -14.88
CA GLY A 67 2.76 11.73 -15.04
C GLY A 67 2.45 11.39 -16.49
N MET A 68 2.10 10.12 -16.75
CA MET A 68 1.60 9.65 -18.04
C MET A 68 0.12 9.33 -17.93
N ASP A 69 -0.65 9.72 -18.93
CA ASP A 69 -2.08 9.43 -19.05
C ASP A 69 -2.34 8.89 -20.46
N ARG A 70 -2.59 7.58 -20.57
CA ARG A 70 -2.81 6.86 -21.84
C ARG A 70 -1.78 7.21 -22.91
N GLY A 71 -0.50 7.15 -22.52
CA GLY A 71 0.63 7.43 -23.39
C GLY A 71 0.88 8.92 -23.65
N GLN A 72 0.15 9.83 -22.99
CA GLN A 72 0.36 11.28 -23.11
C GLN A 72 0.91 11.86 -21.80
N PRO A 73 1.88 12.79 -21.88
CA PRO A 73 2.35 13.52 -20.70
C PRO A 73 1.22 14.33 -20.07
N ARG A 74 1.04 14.18 -18.76
CA ARG A 74 0.06 14.93 -17.97
C ARG A 74 0.76 15.60 -16.78
N PRO A 75 0.83 16.96 -16.76
CA PRO A 75 1.39 17.69 -15.64
C PRO A 75 0.64 17.40 -14.34
N LEU A 76 1.38 17.16 -13.26
CA LEU A 76 0.79 17.00 -11.94
C LEU A 76 0.25 18.32 -11.43
N GLN A 77 -0.97 18.30 -10.90
CA GLN A 77 -1.65 19.48 -10.39
C GLN A 77 -1.38 19.67 -8.89
N PRO A 78 -1.53 20.89 -8.35
CA PRO A 78 -1.48 21.08 -6.90
C PRO A 78 -2.49 20.18 -6.19
N GLY A 79 -2.00 19.39 -5.25
CA GLY A 79 -2.82 18.55 -4.37
C GLY A 79 -3.29 19.31 -3.14
N THR A 80 -3.95 18.59 -2.23
CA THR A 80 -4.34 19.11 -0.92
C THR A 80 -3.90 18.17 0.18
N ASP A 81 -3.48 18.72 1.31
CA ASP A 81 -3.21 18.02 2.57
C ASP A 81 -4.50 17.80 3.39
N GLN A 82 -5.60 18.36 2.95
CA GLN A 82 -6.91 18.20 3.57
C GLN A 82 -7.59 16.91 3.14
N ARG A 83 -8.58 16.49 3.93
CA ARG A 83 -9.42 15.35 3.59
C ARG A 83 -10.18 15.62 2.28
N VAL A 84 -10.05 14.72 1.34
CA VAL A 84 -10.79 14.73 0.07
C VAL A 84 -12.15 14.03 0.22
N PRO A 85 -13.16 14.38 -0.60
CA PRO A 85 -14.52 13.84 -0.47
C PRO A 85 -14.68 12.39 -0.95
N GLY A 86 -13.66 11.81 -1.55
CA GLY A 86 -13.68 10.45 -2.09
C GLY A 86 -12.29 9.84 -2.14
N ASP A 87 -12.16 8.72 -2.84
CA ASP A 87 -10.91 7.98 -2.97
C ASP A 87 -10.75 7.42 -4.38
N ILE A 88 -9.53 7.05 -4.74
CA ILE A 88 -9.24 6.27 -5.94
C ILE A 88 -9.38 4.77 -5.61
N PRO A 89 -9.56 3.88 -6.61
CA PRO A 89 -9.72 2.46 -6.35
C PRO A 89 -8.49 1.81 -5.68
N HIS A 90 -8.74 0.96 -4.68
CA HIS A 90 -7.74 0.21 -3.92
C HIS A 90 -7.95 -1.30 -4.12
N CYS A 91 -7.65 -1.81 -5.29
CA CYS A 91 -7.80 -3.23 -5.61
C CYS A 91 -6.66 -3.74 -6.49
N TYR A 92 -6.44 -5.05 -6.48
CA TYR A 92 -5.41 -5.69 -7.31
C TYR A 92 -5.61 -5.40 -8.80
N ASN A 93 -6.81 -5.63 -9.32
CA ASN A 93 -7.11 -5.36 -10.73
C ASN A 93 -6.98 -3.87 -11.07
N CYS A 94 -7.30 -2.98 -10.13
CA CYS A 94 -7.10 -1.54 -10.31
C CYS A 94 -5.59 -1.21 -10.45
N ALA A 95 -4.76 -1.86 -9.66
CA ALA A 95 -3.31 -1.70 -9.74
C ALA A 95 -2.75 -2.22 -11.08
N LEU A 96 -3.26 -3.36 -11.57
CA LEU A 96 -2.87 -3.89 -12.88
C LEU A 96 -3.27 -2.97 -14.04
N VAL A 97 -4.48 -2.38 -13.97
CA VAL A 97 -4.92 -1.39 -14.97
C VAL A 97 -4.01 -0.16 -14.93
N ALA A 98 -3.71 0.38 -13.74
CA ALA A 98 -2.82 1.53 -13.59
C ALA A 98 -1.41 1.24 -14.13
N TRP A 99 -0.88 0.05 -13.83
CA TRP A 99 0.42 -0.41 -14.31
C TRP A 99 0.48 -0.57 -15.84
N ASN A 100 -0.60 -1.03 -16.47
CA ASN A 100 -0.75 -1.17 -17.93
C ASN A 100 0.48 -1.79 -18.61
N GLY A 101 0.93 -2.96 -18.15
CA GLY A 101 2.10 -3.64 -18.72
C GLY A 101 3.41 -2.87 -18.59
N GLY A 102 3.55 -2.00 -17.59
CA GLY A 102 4.74 -1.19 -17.32
C GLY A 102 4.66 0.24 -17.87
N GLN A 103 3.58 0.61 -18.55
CA GLN A 103 3.38 1.99 -19.05
C GLN A 103 3.11 2.98 -17.89
N ASN A 104 2.50 2.52 -16.81
CA ASN A 104 2.13 3.33 -15.63
C ASN A 104 1.33 4.59 -16.03
N ASP A 105 0.27 4.42 -16.80
CA ASP A 105 -0.42 5.53 -17.47
C ASP A 105 -1.96 5.48 -17.38
N GLN A 106 -2.53 4.69 -16.46
CA GLN A 106 -3.98 4.59 -16.26
C GLN A 106 -4.36 4.71 -14.77
N PHE A 107 -3.87 5.75 -14.11
CA PHE A 107 -4.16 5.99 -12.68
C PHE A 107 -5.50 6.71 -12.44
N ASP A 108 -6.09 7.35 -13.45
CA ASP A 108 -7.31 8.15 -13.38
C ASP A 108 -8.60 7.32 -13.31
N GLN A 109 -8.58 6.26 -12.52
CA GLN A 109 -9.71 5.35 -12.39
C GLN A 109 -10.77 5.88 -11.41
N GLY A 110 -12.04 5.67 -11.77
CA GLY A 110 -13.16 6.06 -10.95
C GLY A 110 -13.42 7.58 -10.91
N PRO A 111 -14.42 8.01 -10.11
CA PRO A 111 -14.86 9.41 -10.09
C PRO A 111 -13.83 10.39 -9.53
N MET A 112 -12.86 9.90 -8.78
CA MET A 112 -11.79 10.69 -8.16
C MET A 112 -10.43 10.49 -8.84
N GLY A 113 -10.40 9.91 -10.04
CA GLY A 113 -9.17 9.53 -10.73
C GLY A 113 -8.17 10.68 -10.96
N ASP A 114 -8.65 11.90 -11.14
CA ASP A 114 -7.80 13.08 -11.30
C ASP A 114 -6.88 13.34 -10.09
N TRP A 115 -7.25 12.86 -8.89
CA TRP A 115 -6.42 12.99 -7.69
C TRP A 115 -5.11 12.20 -7.76
N ALA A 116 -5.05 11.16 -8.60
CA ALA A 116 -3.82 10.43 -8.86
C ALA A 116 -2.73 11.29 -9.51
N TYR A 117 -3.13 12.36 -10.21
CA TYR A 117 -2.23 13.29 -10.89
C TYR A 117 -2.06 14.61 -10.12
N THR A 118 -1.95 14.51 -8.80
CA THR A 118 -1.70 15.67 -7.94
C THR A 118 -0.40 15.52 -7.17
N GLN A 119 0.12 16.63 -6.67
CA GLN A 119 1.39 16.72 -5.97
C GLN A 119 1.31 17.75 -4.85
N LEU A 120 1.94 17.46 -3.73
CA LEU A 120 2.03 18.36 -2.58
C LEU A 120 3.37 19.11 -2.59
N THR A 121 3.38 20.28 -1.97
CA THR A 121 4.55 21.13 -1.89
C THR A 121 5.21 21.09 -0.50
N GLU A 122 6.43 21.61 -0.40
CA GLU A 122 7.10 21.79 0.88
C GLU A 122 6.27 22.62 1.87
N GLU A 123 5.61 23.68 1.41
CA GLU A 123 4.78 24.54 2.25
C GLU A 123 3.60 23.78 2.89
N GLN A 124 3.06 22.78 2.18
CA GLN A 124 2.00 21.91 2.70
C GLN A 124 2.52 20.83 3.62
N LEU A 125 3.77 20.39 3.45
CA LEU A 125 4.38 19.29 4.19
C LEU A 125 5.72 19.66 4.86
N PRO A 126 5.82 20.79 5.59
CA PRO A 126 7.11 21.31 6.06
C PRO A 126 7.87 20.31 6.96
N ASN A 127 7.16 19.56 7.80
CA ASN A 127 7.79 18.58 8.71
C ASN A 127 8.38 17.38 7.94
N TYR A 128 7.68 16.89 6.92
CA TYR A 128 8.18 15.79 6.08
C TYR A 128 9.43 16.18 5.32
N TRP A 129 9.43 17.40 4.75
CA TRP A 129 10.57 17.91 4.00
C TRP A 129 11.75 18.25 4.92
N HIS A 130 11.50 18.73 6.13
CA HIS A 130 12.54 18.89 7.14
C HIS A 130 13.20 17.55 7.49
N TRP A 131 12.39 16.52 7.79
CA TRP A 131 12.94 15.18 8.08
C TRP A 131 13.69 14.59 6.90
N ALA A 132 13.23 14.80 5.68
CA ALA A 132 13.91 14.34 4.48
C ALA A 132 15.28 14.99 4.29
N ARG A 133 15.45 16.27 4.68
CA ARG A 133 16.74 16.97 4.63
C ARG A 133 17.71 16.53 5.71
N GLU A 134 17.20 16.26 6.89
CA GLU A 134 18.03 15.94 8.06
C GLU A 134 18.37 14.44 8.17
N ASN A 135 17.70 13.59 7.42
CA ASN A 135 17.85 12.15 7.48
C ASN A 135 17.99 11.53 6.08
N ALA A 136 17.72 10.22 5.95
CA ALA A 136 17.71 9.54 4.67
C ALA A 136 16.32 9.61 4.03
N LEU A 137 16.25 10.05 2.79
CA LEU A 137 15.08 9.96 1.92
C LEU A 137 15.33 8.94 0.82
N PHE A 138 14.44 7.97 0.67
CA PHE A 138 14.53 6.93 -0.36
C PHE A 138 13.58 7.26 -1.50
N ASP A 139 14.11 7.57 -2.65
CA ASP A 139 13.37 7.97 -3.86
C ASP A 139 13.10 6.82 -4.84
N ASN A 140 13.65 5.63 -4.56
CA ASN A 140 13.41 4.40 -5.30
C ASN A 140 13.00 3.25 -4.36
N PHE A 141 12.12 3.53 -3.40
CA PHE A 141 11.57 2.54 -2.48
C PHE A 141 10.17 2.15 -2.94
N PHE A 142 10.02 0.90 -3.37
CA PHE A 142 8.79 0.40 -3.99
C PHE A 142 8.05 -0.58 -3.08
N ALA A 143 6.73 -0.73 -3.31
CA ALA A 143 5.94 -1.78 -2.71
C ALA A 143 6.47 -3.16 -3.12
N SER A 144 6.35 -4.16 -2.24
CA SER A 144 6.88 -5.50 -2.46
C SER A 144 6.10 -6.29 -3.51
N ALA A 145 4.82 -5.96 -3.70
CA ALA A 145 3.96 -6.59 -4.68
C ALA A 145 3.03 -5.56 -5.33
N ILE A 146 2.65 -5.82 -6.60
CA ILE A 146 1.56 -5.08 -7.25
C ILE A 146 0.28 -5.46 -6.53
N GLY A 147 -0.41 -4.47 -5.97
CA GLY A 147 -1.66 -4.68 -5.25
C GLY A 147 -1.89 -3.63 -4.17
N PRO A 148 -3.02 -3.76 -3.46
CA PRO A 148 -3.41 -2.80 -2.44
C PRO A 148 -2.68 -3.02 -1.11
N SER A 149 -3.19 -2.38 -0.06
CA SER A 149 -2.51 -2.27 1.23
C SER A 149 -2.32 -3.59 1.95
N PHE A 150 -3.35 -4.44 2.02
CA PHE A 150 -3.30 -5.65 2.85
C PHE A 150 -2.13 -6.59 2.50
N PRO A 151 -1.94 -7.05 1.26
CA PRO A 151 -0.80 -7.91 0.94
C PRO A 151 0.53 -7.21 1.21
N ASN A 152 0.66 -5.92 0.93
CA ASN A 152 1.90 -5.17 1.15
C ASN A 152 2.23 -4.98 2.64
N HIS A 153 1.24 -4.84 3.51
CA HIS A 153 1.46 -4.85 4.97
C HIS A 153 2.00 -6.19 5.47
N LEU A 154 1.55 -7.31 4.90
CA LEU A 154 2.06 -8.63 5.27
C LEU A 154 3.57 -8.78 4.96
N PHE A 155 4.05 -8.20 3.85
CA PHE A 155 5.47 -8.21 3.53
C PHE A 155 6.34 -7.51 4.59
N THR A 156 5.83 -6.49 5.27
CA THR A 156 6.59 -5.79 6.31
C THR A 156 6.84 -6.64 7.55
N ILE A 157 6.02 -7.65 7.81
CA ILE A 157 6.07 -8.51 8.99
C ILE A 157 6.62 -9.89 8.64
N ALA A 158 6.16 -10.48 7.53
CA ALA A 158 6.40 -11.87 7.17
C ALA A 158 7.30 -12.05 5.94
N ALA A 159 7.72 -10.96 5.27
CA ALA A 159 8.46 -10.95 4.01
C ALA A 159 7.73 -11.72 2.88
N GLN A 160 6.45 -11.95 3.03
CA GLN A 160 5.55 -12.59 2.06
C GLN A 160 4.10 -12.24 2.37
N SER A 161 3.19 -12.43 1.41
CA SER A 161 1.75 -12.22 1.61
C SER A 161 0.97 -13.53 1.83
N GLY A 162 1.63 -14.71 1.78
CA GLY A 162 0.95 -16.01 1.86
C GLY A 162 0.00 -16.27 0.70
N GLY A 163 0.24 -15.67 -0.47
CA GLY A 163 -0.63 -15.74 -1.65
C GLY A 163 -1.75 -14.69 -1.67
N ALA A 164 -1.92 -13.90 -0.60
CA ALA A 164 -2.87 -12.79 -0.63
C ALA A 164 -2.42 -11.73 -1.65
N HIS A 165 -3.30 -11.34 -2.56
CA HIS A 165 -3.00 -10.38 -3.61
C HIS A 165 -3.97 -9.18 -3.64
N ASP A 166 -5.08 -9.26 -2.92
CA ASP A 166 -6.07 -8.17 -2.82
C ASP A 166 -6.44 -7.87 -1.35
N ASN A 167 -7.16 -6.79 -1.14
CA ASN A 167 -7.72 -6.45 0.16
C ASN A 167 -8.80 -7.45 0.55
N PRO A 168 -8.96 -7.74 1.85
CA PRO A 168 -10.02 -8.62 2.33
C PRO A 168 -11.41 -8.15 1.91
N ARG A 169 -12.30 -9.10 1.68
CA ARG A 169 -13.69 -8.85 1.27
C ARG A 169 -14.66 -9.44 2.29
N ARG A 170 -15.80 -8.80 2.46
CA ARG A 170 -16.92 -9.31 3.20
C ARG A 170 -18.16 -9.29 2.29
N ASP A 171 -18.83 -10.41 2.16
CA ASP A 171 -20.04 -10.57 1.33
C ASP A 171 -19.81 -10.09 -0.13
N GLY A 172 -18.59 -10.33 -0.67
CA GLY A 172 -18.22 -9.91 -2.02
C GLY A 172 -17.85 -8.45 -2.17
N PHE A 173 -17.91 -7.64 -1.11
CA PHE A 173 -17.52 -6.23 -1.11
C PHE A 173 -16.21 -6.03 -0.39
N PHE A 174 -15.41 -5.04 -0.84
CA PHE A 174 -14.21 -4.63 -0.12
C PHE A 174 -14.57 -4.16 1.29
N SER A 175 -13.81 -4.63 2.26
CA SER A 175 -13.95 -4.20 3.64
C SER A 175 -12.77 -3.31 4.00
N ASN A 176 -13.07 -2.20 4.66
CA ASN A 176 -12.05 -1.30 5.20
C ASN A 176 -11.49 -1.78 6.55
N THR A 177 -11.96 -2.92 7.05
CA THR A 177 -11.53 -3.52 8.30
C THR A 177 -10.69 -4.75 8.00
N PHE A 178 -9.37 -4.62 8.09
CA PHE A 178 -8.46 -5.74 8.06
C PHE A 178 -7.39 -5.53 9.14
N GLY A 179 -7.31 -6.46 10.06
CA GLY A 179 -6.45 -6.37 11.23
C GLY A 179 -6.94 -7.32 12.32
N CYS A 180 -6.43 -7.16 13.54
CA CYS A 180 -6.78 -8.02 14.66
C CYS A 180 -8.26 -7.94 15.07
N ASP A 181 -8.93 -6.87 14.72
CA ASP A 181 -10.35 -6.59 14.97
C ASP A 181 -11.26 -6.88 13.77
N ALA A 182 -10.71 -7.48 12.72
CA ALA A 182 -11.50 -7.85 11.55
C ALA A 182 -12.55 -8.91 11.91
N PRO A 183 -13.79 -8.78 11.39
CA PRO A 183 -14.82 -9.80 11.59
C PRO A 183 -14.38 -11.16 11.05
N SER A 184 -14.78 -12.25 11.72
CA SER A 184 -14.43 -13.61 11.32
C SER A 184 -14.93 -14.03 9.93
N GLN A 185 -15.91 -13.32 9.39
CA GLN A 185 -16.45 -13.53 8.05
C GLN A 185 -15.67 -12.80 6.95
N GLN A 186 -14.61 -12.08 7.33
CA GLN A 186 -13.75 -11.41 6.38
C GLN A 186 -12.85 -12.43 5.67
N LEU A 187 -12.95 -12.48 4.36
CA LEU A 187 -12.22 -13.44 3.53
C LEU A 187 -11.10 -12.73 2.77
N VAL A 188 -9.98 -13.43 2.67
CA VAL A 188 -8.83 -13.04 1.85
C VAL A 188 -8.76 -14.00 0.68
N GLU A 189 -8.72 -13.47 -0.52
CA GLU A 189 -8.46 -14.24 -1.73
C GLU A 189 -6.98 -14.59 -1.79
N ILE A 190 -6.69 -15.89 -1.93
CA ILE A 190 -5.32 -16.42 -1.98
C ILE A 190 -5.13 -17.08 -3.35
N VAL A 191 -4.06 -16.70 -4.04
CA VAL A 191 -3.57 -17.40 -5.21
C VAL A 191 -2.55 -18.44 -4.73
N ASP A 192 -2.78 -19.70 -5.06
CA ASP A 192 -1.84 -20.76 -4.78
C ASP A 192 -0.83 -20.96 -5.92
N SER A 193 0.07 -21.94 -5.75
CA SER A 193 1.11 -22.21 -6.75
C SER A 193 0.59 -22.78 -8.08
N GLU A 194 -0.70 -23.06 -8.16
CA GLU A 194 -1.33 -23.62 -9.36
C GLU A 194 -2.13 -22.54 -10.14
N GLY A 195 -2.29 -21.31 -9.59
CA GLY A 195 -2.87 -20.11 -10.23
C GLY A 195 -4.34 -19.93 -10.00
#